data_850a001de81d5fe9078f282f8c0e2408
#
_entry.id   850a001de81d5fe9078f282f8c0e2408
#
_cell.length_a   1.000
_cell.length_b   1.000
_cell.length_c   1.000
_cell.angle_alpha   90.00
_cell.angle_beta   90.00
_cell.angle_gamma   90.00
#
_symmetry.space_group_name_H-M   'P 1'
#
loop_
_entity.id
_entity.type
_entity.pdbx_description
1 polymer ?
#
loop_
_entity_poly.entity_id
_entity_poly.type
_entity_poly.pdbx_seq_one_letter_code
_entity_poly.pdbx_strand_id
1 'polypeptide(L)'
;GILLGPYVLNVLDPSILSISSELRQIALIIILLKAGLSLNLADLKKVGRPAIMMACIPATFEILAYFLLAPYFLGITRLEAAVMGAVMGAVSPAVVVPRMVQLMDEKYGTAKSIPQMILAGASCDDIYVIVLFSTFSTMAQGGSAHLKDFINIPVSIILGIVLGSVTGYLL
;
A
#
# COMPACT_ATOMS: atom_id res chain seq x y z
N GLY A 1 -19.17 8.44 2.33
CA GLY A 1 -19.50 7.10 1.82
C GLY A 1 -20.75 6.54 2.50
N ILE A 2 -20.71 6.39 3.83
CA ILE A 2 -21.81 5.75 4.62
C ILE A 2 -23.15 6.44 4.40
N LEU A 3 -23.20 7.78 4.44
CA LEU A 3 -24.45 8.54 4.27
C LEU A 3 -25.05 8.40 2.86
N LEU A 4 -24.22 8.35 1.83
CA LEU A 4 -24.68 8.24 0.42
C LEU A 4 -24.91 6.79 -0.01
N GLY A 5 -24.44 5.84 0.79
CA GLY A 5 -24.52 4.41 0.51
C GLY A 5 -25.94 3.82 0.68
N PRO A 6 -26.08 2.51 0.37
CA PRO A 6 -27.37 1.84 0.31
C PRO A 6 -28.11 1.75 1.65
N TYR A 7 -27.40 1.95 2.75
CA TYR A 7 -27.96 1.79 4.11
C TYR A 7 -28.58 3.07 4.71
N VAL A 8 -28.33 4.26 4.13
CA VAL A 8 -28.86 5.53 4.65
C VAL A 8 -29.67 6.27 3.58
N LEU A 9 -29.01 6.92 2.63
CA LEU A 9 -29.72 7.75 1.63
C LEU A 9 -29.99 7.01 0.32
N ASN A 10 -29.32 5.91 0.06
CA ASN A 10 -29.42 5.09 -1.16
C ASN A 10 -29.40 5.91 -2.47
N VAL A 11 -28.51 6.91 -2.52
CA VAL A 11 -28.40 7.82 -3.68
C VAL A 11 -27.58 7.19 -4.81
N LEU A 12 -26.78 6.15 -4.50
CA LEU A 12 -25.92 5.48 -5.47
C LEU A 12 -26.70 4.40 -6.21
N ASP A 13 -26.69 4.50 -7.53
CA ASP A 13 -27.28 3.48 -8.39
C ASP A 13 -26.54 2.14 -8.20
N PRO A 14 -27.26 0.99 -8.12
CA PRO A 14 -26.65 -0.33 -7.99
C PRO A 14 -25.62 -0.66 -9.08
N SER A 15 -25.78 -0.12 -10.29
CA SER A 15 -24.83 -0.31 -11.39
C SER A 15 -23.46 0.30 -11.08
N ILE A 16 -23.40 1.44 -10.40
CA ILE A 16 -22.15 2.08 -9.95
C ILE A 16 -21.50 1.24 -8.86
N LEU A 17 -22.29 0.67 -7.96
CA LEU A 17 -21.77 -0.19 -6.91
C LEU A 17 -21.19 -1.50 -7.47
N SER A 18 -21.81 -2.06 -8.54
CA SER A 18 -21.33 -3.29 -9.17
C SER A 18 -19.96 -3.14 -9.84
N ILE A 19 -19.64 -1.96 -10.39
CA ILE A 19 -18.35 -1.67 -11.05
C ILE A 19 -17.37 -0.92 -10.14
N SER A 20 -17.68 -0.76 -8.85
CA SER A 20 -16.88 0.05 -7.93
C SER A 20 -15.48 -0.54 -7.68
N SER A 21 -15.33 -1.87 -7.77
CA SER A 21 -14.03 -2.53 -7.64
C SER A 21 -13.11 -2.21 -8.81
N GLU A 22 -13.62 -2.23 -10.02
CA GLU A 22 -12.91 -1.91 -11.26
C GLU A 22 -12.51 -0.44 -11.30
N LEU A 23 -13.42 0.45 -10.89
CA LEU A 23 -13.12 1.88 -10.79
C LEU A 23 -12.01 2.18 -9.77
N ARG A 24 -12.00 1.48 -8.63
CA ARG A 24 -10.93 1.60 -7.65
C ARG A 24 -9.59 1.09 -8.19
N GLN A 25 -9.59 -0.01 -8.93
CA GLN A 25 -8.37 -0.53 -9.56
C GLN A 25 -7.80 0.44 -10.59
N ILE A 26 -8.65 1.03 -11.44
CA ILE A 26 -8.23 2.05 -12.40
C ILE A 26 -7.64 3.27 -11.69
N ALA A 27 -8.31 3.77 -10.66
CA ALA A 27 -7.83 4.88 -9.86
C ALA A 27 -6.47 4.58 -9.21
N LEU A 28 -6.29 3.37 -8.66
CA LEU A 28 -5.03 2.92 -8.08
C LEU A 28 -3.91 2.88 -9.12
N ILE A 29 -4.16 2.34 -10.31
CA ILE A 29 -3.18 2.30 -11.41
C ILE A 29 -2.72 3.72 -11.77
N ILE A 30 -3.66 4.67 -11.92
CA ILE A 30 -3.34 6.07 -12.25
C ILE A 30 -2.49 6.71 -11.16
N ILE A 31 -2.83 6.50 -9.89
CA ILE A 31 -2.10 7.03 -8.73
C ILE A 31 -0.68 6.46 -8.69
N LEU A 32 -0.52 5.14 -8.83
CA LEU A 32 0.77 4.48 -8.80
C LEU A 32 1.64 4.86 -10.01
N LEU A 33 1.04 5.00 -11.20
CA LEU A 33 1.75 5.49 -12.39
C LEU A 33 2.29 6.91 -12.16
N LYS A 34 1.46 7.81 -11.63
CA LYS A 34 1.88 9.18 -11.28
C LYS A 34 2.99 9.18 -10.23
N ALA A 35 2.89 8.35 -9.20
CA ALA A 35 3.93 8.18 -8.19
C ALA A 35 5.23 7.68 -8.81
N GLY A 36 5.17 6.65 -9.66
CA GLY A 36 6.34 6.10 -10.36
C GLY A 36 7.04 7.13 -11.25
N LEU A 37 6.28 7.90 -12.02
CA LEU A 37 6.81 8.95 -12.90
C LEU A 37 7.45 10.13 -12.13
N SER A 38 7.06 10.38 -10.89
CA SER A 38 7.65 11.41 -10.04
C SER A 38 8.95 10.97 -9.33
N LEU A 39 9.28 9.67 -9.36
CA LEU A 39 10.49 9.13 -8.74
C LEU A 39 11.72 9.30 -9.63
N ASN A 40 12.77 9.91 -9.07
CA ASN A 40 14.08 9.97 -9.72
C ASN A 40 14.93 8.75 -9.34
N LEU A 41 15.34 7.97 -10.35
CA LEU A 41 16.16 6.76 -10.14
C LEU A 41 17.49 7.02 -9.42
N ALA A 42 18.11 8.20 -9.62
CA ALA A 42 19.34 8.57 -8.93
C ALA A 42 19.10 8.79 -7.44
N ASP A 43 17.99 9.43 -7.08
CA ASP A 43 17.60 9.64 -5.69
C ASP A 43 17.16 8.34 -5.03
N LEU A 44 16.45 7.46 -5.77
CA LEU A 44 16.06 6.14 -5.30
C LEU A 44 17.26 5.26 -4.94
N LYS A 45 18.35 5.32 -5.73
CA LYS A 45 19.62 4.62 -5.41
C LYS A 45 20.26 5.13 -4.12
N LYS A 46 20.17 6.43 -3.83
CA LYS A 46 20.72 7.03 -2.59
C LYS A 46 19.92 6.62 -1.35
N VAL A 47 18.62 6.50 -1.47
CA VAL A 47 17.71 6.24 -0.34
C VAL A 47 17.22 4.79 -0.25
N GLY A 48 17.76 3.87 -1.03
CA GLY A 48 17.26 2.51 -1.19
C GLY A 48 17.06 1.76 0.15
N ARG A 49 18.10 1.62 0.98
CA ARG A 49 17.97 0.96 2.30
C ARG A 49 17.05 1.70 3.25
N PRO A 50 17.19 3.01 3.50
CA PRO A 50 16.23 3.78 4.29
C PRO A 50 14.80 3.69 3.78
N ALA A 51 14.57 3.69 2.46
CA ALA A 51 13.23 3.57 1.88
C ALA A 51 12.59 2.20 2.19
N ILE A 52 13.33 1.11 2.07
CA ILE A 52 12.86 -0.24 2.43
C ILE A 52 12.53 -0.32 3.93
N MET A 53 13.39 0.23 4.78
CA MET A 53 13.13 0.28 6.22
C MET A 53 11.88 1.11 6.53
N MET A 54 11.68 2.24 5.82
CA MET A 54 10.53 3.10 5.96
C MET A 54 9.23 2.43 5.49
N ALA A 55 9.31 1.57 4.48
CA ALA A 55 8.18 0.77 4.01
C ALA A 55 7.75 -0.33 5.00
N CYS A 56 8.71 -1.03 5.62
CA CYS A 56 8.41 -2.23 6.40
C CYS A 56 8.26 -1.95 7.89
N ILE A 57 9.12 -1.10 8.48
CA ILE A 57 9.19 -0.95 9.95
C ILE A 57 7.91 -0.33 10.53
N PRO A 58 7.40 0.82 10.04
CA PRO A 58 6.19 1.43 10.60
C PRO A 58 4.99 0.49 10.50
N ALA A 59 4.75 -0.09 9.33
CA ALA A 59 3.64 -1.02 9.11
C ALA A 59 3.75 -2.26 10.02
N THR A 60 4.96 -2.81 10.21
CA THR A 60 5.18 -3.95 11.11
C THR A 60 4.81 -3.60 12.55
N PHE A 61 5.25 -2.44 13.05
CA PHE A 61 4.92 -2.02 14.42
C PHE A 61 3.43 -1.73 14.58
N GLU A 62 2.79 -1.17 13.58
CA GLU A 62 1.35 -0.91 13.59
C GLU A 62 0.56 -2.22 13.61
N ILE A 63 0.87 -3.17 12.71
CA ILE A 63 0.25 -4.50 12.69
C ILE A 63 0.46 -5.21 14.04
N LEU A 64 1.67 -5.13 14.59
CA LEU A 64 1.98 -5.74 15.88
C LEU A 64 1.16 -5.12 17.02
N ALA A 65 1.00 -3.79 17.02
CA ALA A 65 0.16 -3.09 18.00
C ALA A 65 -1.30 -3.55 17.92
N TYR A 66 -1.87 -3.64 16.72
CA TYR A 66 -3.21 -4.19 16.54
C TYR A 66 -3.31 -5.65 16.99
N PHE A 67 -2.36 -6.48 16.59
CA PHE A 67 -2.31 -7.91 16.97
C PHE A 67 -2.33 -8.12 18.48
N LEU A 68 -1.64 -7.27 19.23
CA LEU A 68 -1.53 -7.36 20.68
C LEU A 68 -2.71 -6.71 21.42
N LEU A 69 -3.16 -5.54 20.96
CA LEU A 69 -4.10 -4.70 21.70
C LEU A 69 -5.55 -4.88 21.25
N ALA A 70 -5.81 -5.05 19.95
CA ALA A 70 -7.17 -5.10 19.44
C ALA A 70 -8.01 -6.28 20.01
N PRO A 71 -7.45 -7.48 20.24
CA PRO A 71 -8.20 -8.55 20.90
C PRO A 71 -8.71 -8.16 22.30
N TYR A 72 -7.92 -7.39 23.03
CA TYR A 72 -8.28 -6.95 24.37
C TYR A 72 -9.38 -5.88 24.39
N PHE A 73 -9.34 -4.93 23.45
CA PHE A 73 -10.29 -3.83 23.41
C PHE A 73 -11.56 -4.13 22.60
N LEU A 74 -11.45 -4.95 21.55
CA LEU A 74 -12.53 -5.19 20.60
C LEU A 74 -13.11 -6.62 20.70
N GLY A 75 -12.52 -7.50 21.50
CA GLY A 75 -12.98 -8.89 21.64
C GLY A 75 -12.87 -9.74 20.38
N ILE A 76 -12.02 -9.36 19.44
CA ILE A 76 -11.76 -10.07 18.17
C ILE A 76 -10.61 -11.07 18.33
N THR A 77 -10.52 -12.02 17.42
CA THR A 77 -9.40 -12.97 17.40
C THR A 77 -8.09 -12.29 17.01
N ARG A 78 -6.95 -12.89 17.35
CA ARG A 78 -5.63 -12.35 16.98
C ARG A 78 -5.42 -12.29 15.46
N LEU A 79 -5.99 -13.23 14.72
CA LEU A 79 -5.90 -13.22 13.25
C LEU A 79 -6.72 -12.08 12.66
N GLU A 80 -7.94 -11.85 13.14
CA GLU A 80 -8.74 -10.69 12.72
C GLU A 80 -8.05 -9.37 13.09
N ALA A 81 -7.41 -9.31 14.24
CA ALA A 81 -6.61 -8.17 14.65
C ALA A 81 -5.40 -7.94 13.72
N ALA A 82 -4.72 -9.00 13.26
CA ALA A 82 -3.64 -8.89 12.29
C ALA A 82 -4.13 -8.42 10.92
N VAL A 83 -5.29 -8.92 10.45
CA VAL A 83 -5.95 -8.44 9.22
C VAL A 83 -6.29 -6.96 9.34
N MET A 84 -6.90 -6.56 10.47
CA MET A 84 -7.24 -5.17 10.75
C MET A 84 -6.00 -4.28 10.77
N GLY A 85 -4.94 -4.70 11.43
CA GLY A 85 -3.65 -4.00 11.48
C GLY A 85 -3.02 -3.84 10.09
N ALA A 86 -3.09 -4.87 9.24
CA ALA A 86 -2.60 -4.78 7.87
C ALA A 86 -3.40 -3.77 7.03
N VAL A 87 -4.72 -3.72 7.20
CA VAL A 87 -5.57 -2.72 6.50
C VAL A 87 -5.28 -1.31 6.97
N MET A 88 -5.11 -1.11 8.27
CA MET A 88 -4.92 0.23 8.85
C MET A 88 -3.50 0.75 8.68
N GLY A 89 -2.50 -0.15 8.63
CA GLY A 89 -1.09 0.19 8.47
C GLY A 89 -0.70 0.60 7.04
N ALA A 90 -1.61 0.50 6.06
CA ALA A 90 -1.36 0.93 4.70
C ALA A 90 -1.33 2.46 4.59
N VAL A 91 -0.26 3.00 4.00
CA VAL A 91 -0.11 4.44 3.77
C VAL A 91 -0.66 4.81 2.39
N SER A 92 -1.60 5.75 2.32
CA SER A 92 -2.20 6.15 1.03
C SER A 92 -1.23 6.99 0.17
N PRO A 93 -0.77 6.48 -0.98
CA PRO A 93 0.04 7.25 -1.93
C PRO A 93 -0.68 8.51 -2.42
N ALA A 94 -2.01 8.47 -2.53
CA ALA A 94 -2.81 9.61 -2.98
C ALA A 94 -2.65 10.86 -2.09
N VAL A 95 -2.35 10.66 -0.80
CA VAL A 95 -2.12 11.74 0.15
C VAL A 95 -0.63 12.12 0.22
N VAL A 96 0.23 11.10 0.24
CA VAL A 96 1.68 11.30 0.42
C VAL A 96 2.34 11.92 -0.80
N VAL A 97 2.01 11.43 -2.01
CA VAL A 97 2.68 11.87 -3.25
C VAL A 97 2.54 13.38 -3.49
N PRO A 98 1.34 13.98 -3.48
CA PRO A 98 1.21 15.42 -3.72
C PRO A 98 1.97 16.26 -2.68
N ARG A 99 1.96 15.83 -1.43
CA ARG A 99 2.63 16.56 -0.35
C ARG A 99 4.15 16.48 -0.46
N MET A 100 4.69 15.31 -0.81
CA MET A 100 6.14 15.15 -1.00
C MET A 100 6.63 15.89 -2.24
N VAL A 101 5.87 15.91 -3.33
CA VAL A 101 6.18 16.70 -4.52
C VAL A 101 6.22 18.19 -4.17
N GLN A 102 5.22 18.70 -3.45
CA GLN A 102 5.22 20.09 -2.98
C GLN A 102 6.47 20.41 -2.16
N LEU A 103 6.86 19.57 -1.20
CA LEU A 103 8.06 19.78 -0.39
C LEU A 103 9.35 19.77 -1.22
N MET A 104 9.39 18.95 -2.27
CA MET A 104 10.53 18.96 -3.21
C MET A 104 10.59 20.26 -4.01
N ASP A 105 9.48 20.78 -4.49
CA ASP A 105 9.40 22.05 -5.22
C ASP A 105 9.80 23.22 -4.33
N GLU A 106 9.38 23.20 -3.08
CA GLU A 106 9.73 24.18 -2.05
C GLU A 106 11.17 23.98 -1.48
N LYS A 107 11.87 22.93 -1.92
CA LYS A 107 13.23 22.54 -1.49
C LYS A 107 13.36 22.20 0.01
N TYR A 108 12.28 21.84 0.66
CA TYR A 108 12.31 21.38 2.05
C TYR A 108 12.77 19.92 2.16
N GLY A 109 13.82 19.70 2.96
CA GLY A 109 14.37 18.36 3.22
C GLY A 109 15.09 17.71 2.04
N THR A 110 15.23 18.40 0.90
CA THR A 110 15.85 17.86 -0.32
C THR A 110 17.35 17.60 -0.18
N ALA A 111 18.06 18.36 0.69
CA ALA A 111 19.48 18.16 0.94
C ALA A 111 19.82 16.74 1.44
N LYS A 112 18.90 16.10 2.17
CA LYS A 112 19.02 14.73 2.67
C LYS A 112 18.11 13.76 1.94
N SER A 113 17.51 14.14 0.82
CA SER A 113 16.57 13.36 0.03
C SER A 113 15.39 12.78 0.87
N ILE A 114 14.94 13.52 1.88
CA ILE A 114 13.87 13.06 2.80
C ILE A 114 12.54 12.86 2.07
N PRO A 115 12.03 13.82 1.25
CA PRO A 115 10.78 13.61 0.53
C PRO A 115 10.85 12.43 -0.45
N GLN A 116 12.00 12.25 -1.12
CA GLN A 116 12.22 11.14 -2.03
C GLN A 116 12.23 9.79 -1.28
N MET A 117 12.83 9.75 -0.09
CA MET A 117 12.84 8.56 0.76
C MET A 117 11.42 8.19 1.21
N ILE A 118 10.63 9.18 1.64
CA ILE A 118 9.24 8.96 2.07
C ILE A 118 8.39 8.50 0.88
N LEU A 119 8.56 9.10 -0.30
CA LEU A 119 7.84 8.74 -1.51
C LEU A 119 8.16 7.31 -1.95
N ALA A 120 9.44 6.93 -1.94
CA ALA A 120 9.87 5.58 -2.26
C ALA A 120 9.37 4.57 -1.21
N GLY A 121 9.44 4.91 0.08
CA GLY A 121 8.93 4.09 1.17
C GLY A 121 7.43 3.83 1.05
N ALA A 122 6.64 4.87 0.85
CA ALA A 122 5.19 4.77 0.69
C ALA A 122 4.76 3.99 -0.56
N SER A 123 5.58 3.95 -1.61
CA SER A 123 5.30 3.14 -2.80
C SER A 123 5.61 1.64 -2.58
N CYS A 124 6.59 1.34 -1.74
CA CYS A 124 6.95 -0.05 -1.39
C CYS A 124 6.09 -0.62 -0.25
N ASP A 125 5.55 0.23 0.61
CA ASP A 125 4.69 -0.12 1.74
C ASP A 125 3.44 -0.88 1.28
N ASP A 126 2.77 -0.42 0.23
CA ASP A 126 1.58 -1.05 -0.34
C ASP A 126 1.83 -2.54 -0.66
N ILE A 127 2.98 -2.86 -1.27
CA ILE A 127 3.32 -4.24 -1.62
C ILE A 127 3.45 -5.08 -0.34
N TYR A 128 4.18 -4.57 0.65
CA TYR A 128 4.41 -5.24 1.92
C TYR A 128 3.09 -5.53 2.65
N VAL A 129 2.25 -4.50 2.77
CA VAL A 129 0.96 -4.59 3.49
C VAL A 129 -0.04 -5.48 2.77
N ILE A 130 -0.18 -5.38 1.43
CA ILE A 130 -1.10 -6.23 0.65
C ILE A 130 -0.76 -7.71 0.84
N VAL A 131 0.51 -8.04 0.88
CA VAL A 131 0.96 -9.40 1.10
C VAL A 131 0.60 -9.91 2.49
N LEU A 132 0.89 -9.13 3.54
CA LEU A 132 0.53 -9.49 4.90
C LEU A 132 -0.98 -9.60 5.07
N PHE A 133 -1.74 -8.66 4.50
CA PHE A 133 -3.19 -8.71 4.47
C PHE A 133 -3.72 -9.99 3.83
N SER A 134 -3.22 -10.34 2.63
CA SER A 134 -3.64 -11.55 1.92
C SER A 134 -3.33 -12.80 2.73
N THR A 135 -2.14 -12.86 3.34
CA THR A 135 -1.73 -13.99 4.18
C THR A 135 -2.62 -14.13 5.41
N PHE A 136 -2.81 -13.05 6.18
CA PHE A 136 -3.64 -13.09 7.38
C PHE A 136 -5.11 -13.33 7.07
N SER A 137 -5.63 -12.78 5.96
CA SER A 137 -6.99 -13.01 5.51
C SER A 137 -7.24 -14.46 5.14
N THR A 138 -6.31 -15.11 4.43
CA THR A 138 -6.38 -16.53 4.11
C THR A 138 -6.37 -17.39 5.37
N MET A 139 -5.49 -17.07 6.32
CA MET A 139 -5.44 -17.77 7.62
C MET A 139 -6.73 -17.59 8.43
N ALA A 140 -7.31 -16.39 8.43
CA ALA A 140 -8.55 -16.10 9.14
C ALA A 140 -9.77 -16.85 8.56
N GLN A 141 -9.73 -17.18 7.26
CA GLN A 141 -10.75 -17.97 6.58
C GLN A 141 -10.56 -19.50 6.73
N GLY A 142 -9.66 -19.93 7.60
CA GLY A 142 -9.37 -21.35 7.86
C GLY A 142 -8.43 -22.00 6.84
N GLY A 143 -7.82 -21.21 5.97
CA GLY A 143 -6.75 -21.64 5.08
C GLY A 143 -5.42 -21.78 5.83
N SER A 144 -4.54 -22.67 5.35
CA SER A 144 -3.15 -22.70 5.81
C SER A 144 -2.35 -21.66 5.03
N ALA A 145 -1.54 -20.87 5.75
CA ALA A 145 -0.54 -20.04 5.09
C ALA A 145 0.46 -20.98 4.40
N HIS A 146 0.41 -21.03 3.08
CA HIS A 146 1.38 -21.79 2.33
C HIS A 146 2.64 -20.95 2.12
N LEU A 147 3.81 -21.57 2.32
CA LEU A 147 5.09 -20.96 1.96
C LEU A 147 5.11 -20.43 0.51
N LYS A 148 4.28 -21.01 -0.37
CA LYS A 148 4.10 -20.55 -1.75
C LYS A 148 3.56 -19.12 -1.84
N ASP A 149 2.74 -18.67 -0.90
CA ASP A 149 2.18 -17.32 -0.92
C ASP A 149 3.30 -16.30 -0.68
N PHE A 150 4.25 -16.62 0.19
CA PHE A 150 5.46 -15.81 0.41
C PHE A 150 6.43 -15.83 -0.77
N ILE A 151 6.50 -16.93 -1.54
CA ILE A 151 7.34 -17.02 -2.74
C ILE A 151 6.72 -16.23 -3.90
N ASN A 152 5.41 -16.12 -3.98
CA ASN A 152 4.73 -15.34 -5.01
C ASN A 152 5.03 -13.82 -4.90
N ILE A 153 5.43 -13.33 -3.72
CA ILE A 153 5.77 -11.91 -3.50
C ILE A 153 6.98 -11.50 -4.36
N PRO A 154 8.17 -12.10 -4.16
CA PRO A 154 9.33 -11.74 -4.97
C PRO A 154 9.09 -12.02 -6.46
N VAL A 155 8.33 -13.05 -6.81
CA VAL A 155 7.97 -13.35 -8.21
C VAL A 155 7.13 -12.20 -8.80
N SER A 156 6.11 -11.75 -8.11
CA SER A 156 5.27 -10.62 -8.57
C SER A 156 6.06 -9.31 -8.69
N ILE A 157 6.98 -9.05 -7.76
CA ILE A 157 7.86 -7.88 -7.80
C ILE A 157 8.79 -7.95 -9.03
N ILE A 158 9.44 -9.10 -9.25
CA ILE A 158 10.34 -9.29 -10.40
C ILE A 158 9.57 -9.18 -11.72
N LEU A 159 8.40 -9.81 -11.84
CA LEU A 159 7.53 -9.68 -13.00
C LEU A 159 7.08 -8.24 -13.24
N GLY A 160 6.71 -7.53 -12.19
CA GLY A 160 6.34 -6.12 -12.26
C GLY A 160 7.48 -5.24 -12.77
N ILE A 161 8.71 -5.47 -12.26
CA ILE A 161 9.91 -4.75 -12.71
C ILE A 161 10.23 -5.06 -14.18
N VAL A 162 10.18 -6.33 -14.58
CA VAL A 162 10.46 -6.75 -15.96
C VAL A 162 9.43 -6.18 -16.92
N LEU A 163 8.14 -6.35 -16.62
CA LEU A 163 7.05 -5.84 -17.48
C LEU A 163 7.07 -4.31 -17.53
N GLY A 164 7.27 -3.64 -16.38
CA GLY A 164 7.37 -2.18 -16.32
C GLY A 164 8.57 -1.65 -17.09
N SER A 165 9.73 -2.33 -17.03
CA SER A 165 10.92 -1.95 -17.79
C SER A 165 10.73 -2.16 -19.29
N VAL A 166 10.12 -3.26 -19.70
CA VAL A 166 9.83 -3.54 -21.13
C VAL A 166 8.83 -2.53 -21.69
N THR A 167 7.73 -2.28 -20.99
CA THR A 167 6.73 -1.30 -21.43
C THR A 167 7.28 0.13 -21.43
N GLY A 168 8.07 0.52 -20.43
CA GLY A 168 8.71 1.84 -20.37
C GLY A 168 9.82 2.04 -21.42
N TYR A 169 10.41 0.97 -21.95
CA TYR A 169 11.37 1.04 -23.07
C TYR A 169 10.67 1.15 -24.43
N LEU A 170 9.45 0.60 -24.54
CA LEU A 170 8.66 0.62 -25.80
C LEU A 170 7.87 1.90 -26.00
N LEU A 171 7.64 2.68 -24.96
CA LEU A 171 6.97 4.00 -24.99
C LEU A 171 7.99 5.14 -25.13
#